data_81d8b1d5da3c0ca42f2bd37913c62de2
#
_entry.id   81d8b1d5da3c0ca42f2bd37913c62de2
#
_cell.length_a   1.000
_cell.length_b   1.000
_cell.length_c   1.000
_cell.angle_alpha   90.00
_cell.angle_beta   90.00
_cell.angle_gamma   90.00
#
_symmetry.space_group_name_H-M   'P 1'
#
loop_
_entity.id
_entity.type
_entity.pdbx_description
1 polymer ?
#
loop_
_entity_poly.entity_id
_entity_poly.type
_entity_poly.pdbx_seq_one_letter_code
_entity_poly.pdbx_strand_id
1 'polypeptide(L)'
;MKQILTILVLLCSLSISAQGTISSTIAGTSSPTVDTLMPVKNAILIQPILINALTKDTAYQFIWNVQNISRDTSQGAGAYVNLFDRKGRGIYQTSVYIPKEIIREWGTDDTIIDQFMINYYKFVVIKKNKK
;
A
#
# COMPACT_ATOMS: atom_id res chain seq x y z
N MET A 1 15.99 -52.17 -28.28
CA MET A 1 15.81 -50.98 -27.48
C MET A 1 16.49 -49.74 -28.09
N LYS A 2 16.38 -49.50 -29.42
CA LYS A 2 17.00 -48.35 -30.11
C LYS A 2 15.98 -47.55 -30.94
N GLN A 3 14.69 -47.85 -30.86
CA GLN A 3 13.67 -47.16 -31.68
C GLN A 3 12.75 -46.21 -30.90
N ILE A 4 12.89 -46.09 -29.57
CA ILE A 4 12.04 -45.23 -28.76
C ILE A 4 12.62 -43.81 -28.64
N LEU A 5 13.91 -43.65 -28.97
CA LEU A 5 14.58 -42.33 -28.84
C LEU A 5 14.36 -41.42 -30.04
N THR A 6 13.89 -41.93 -31.16
CA THR A 6 13.75 -41.12 -32.41
C THR A 6 12.38 -40.45 -32.51
N ILE A 7 11.38 -40.88 -31.74
CA ILE A 7 10.04 -40.27 -31.78
C ILE A 7 9.92 -39.07 -30.87
N LEU A 8 10.78 -38.91 -29.87
CA LEU A 8 10.72 -37.79 -28.93
C LEU A 8 11.31 -36.49 -29.48
N VAL A 9 12.13 -36.58 -30.54
CA VAL A 9 12.77 -35.39 -31.14
C VAL A 9 11.88 -34.72 -32.18
N LEU A 10 10.87 -35.41 -32.71
CA LEU A 10 10.03 -34.85 -33.78
C LEU A 10 8.80 -34.08 -33.28
N LEU A 11 8.56 -34.07 -31.97
CA LEU A 11 7.42 -33.36 -31.36
C LEU A 11 7.76 -31.97 -30.82
N CYS A 12 9.05 -31.60 -30.85
CA CYS A 12 9.48 -30.27 -30.38
C CYS A 12 9.63 -29.21 -31.46
N SER A 13 9.29 -29.50 -32.71
CA SER A 13 9.50 -28.56 -33.84
C SER A 13 8.22 -27.87 -34.36
N LEU A 14 7.12 -27.89 -33.62
CA LEU A 14 5.97 -27.05 -33.89
C LEU A 14 5.93 -25.87 -32.91
N SER A 15 7.00 -25.09 -32.90
CA SER A 15 6.95 -23.75 -32.33
C SER A 15 6.18 -22.86 -33.29
N ILE A 16 4.93 -22.71 -32.99
CA ILE A 16 4.02 -21.78 -33.63
C ILE A 16 4.56 -20.35 -33.43
N SER A 17 5.08 -19.78 -34.50
CA SER A 17 5.33 -18.36 -34.60
C SER A 17 4.01 -17.61 -34.65
N ALA A 18 3.36 -17.44 -33.50
CA ALA A 18 2.35 -16.43 -33.32
C ALA A 18 3.09 -15.13 -32.98
N GLN A 19 3.62 -14.45 -33.98
CA GLN A 19 3.95 -13.03 -33.89
C GLN A 19 2.63 -12.25 -33.81
N GLY A 20 1.98 -12.34 -32.66
CA GLY A 20 1.04 -11.32 -32.23
C GLY A 20 1.87 -10.10 -31.87
N THR A 21 1.87 -9.09 -32.71
CA THR A 21 2.30 -7.74 -32.37
C THR A 21 1.42 -7.27 -31.22
N ILE A 22 1.85 -7.56 -30.00
CA ILE A 22 1.28 -6.89 -28.83
C ILE A 22 1.83 -5.47 -28.93
N SER A 23 1.08 -4.59 -29.56
CA SER A 23 1.18 -3.17 -29.27
C SER A 23 0.90 -3.04 -27.77
N SER A 24 1.95 -3.15 -26.96
CA SER A 24 1.93 -2.65 -25.62
C SER A 24 1.81 -1.13 -25.70
N THR A 25 0.58 -0.66 -25.95
CA THR A 25 0.19 0.64 -25.49
C THR A 25 0.37 0.55 -23.99
N ILE A 26 1.53 0.95 -23.50
CA ILE A 26 1.73 1.33 -22.13
C ILE A 26 0.76 2.50 -21.97
N ALA A 27 -0.48 2.17 -21.59
CA ALA A 27 -1.38 3.16 -21.05
C ALA A 27 -0.58 3.78 -19.92
N GLY A 28 -0.07 4.99 -20.16
CA GLY A 28 0.66 5.73 -19.17
C GLY A 28 -0.15 5.66 -17.90
N THR A 29 0.43 5.02 -16.89
CA THR A 29 -0.12 5.03 -15.55
C THR A 29 0.03 6.48 -15.13
N SER A 30 -0.96 7.31 -15.52
CA SER A 30 -1.07 8.65 -15.00
C SER A 30 -1.16 8.46 -13.50
N SER A 31 -0.07 8.75 -12.80
CA SER A 31 -0.08 8.90 -11.35
C SER A 31 -1.32 9.73 -11.02
N PRO A 32 -2.25 9.23 -10.20
CA PRO A 32 -3.45 9.98 -9.88
C PRO A 32 -3.00 11.33 -9.36
N THR A 33 -3.33 12.38 -10.09
CA THR A 33 -3.05 13.73 -9.65
C THR A 33 -3.71 13.92 -8.29
N VAL A 34 -2.97 14.40 -7.32
CA VAL A 34 -3.44 14.64 -5.93
C VAL A 34 -4.74 15.44 -5.93
N ASP A 35 -4.95 16.25 -6.98
CA ASP A 35 -6.12 17.10 -7.17
C ASP A 35 -7.43 16.33 -7.41
N THR A 36 -7.37 15.04 -7.78
CA THR A 36 -8.56 14.20 -7.98
C THR A 36 -8.94 13.36 -6.74
N LEU A 37 -8.16 13.46 -5.66
CA LEU A 37 -8.46 12.78 -4.41
C LEU A 37 -9.42 13.63 -3.57
N MET A 38 -10.46 13.01 -3.03
CA MET A 38 -11.28 13.63 -1.99
C MET A 38 -10.52 13.57 -0.66
N PRO A 39 -10.04 14.72 -0.15
CA PRO A 39 -9.21 14.71 1.05
C PRO A 39 -10.05 14.35 2.27
N VAL A 40 -9.60 13.37 3.02
CA VAL A 40 -10.12 13.09 4.36
C VAL A 40 -9.39 14.01 5.35
N LYS A 41 -10.14 14.64 6.26
CA LYS A 41 -9.54 15.56 7.24
C LYS A 41 -8.45 14.86 8.05
N ASN A 42 -7.29 15.48 8.17
CA ASN A 42 -6.11 14.99 8.86
C ASN A 42 -5.51 13.68 8.29
N ALA A 43 -5.90 13.28 7.08
CA ALA A 43 -5.33 12.09 6.46
C ALA A 43 -3.96 12.37 5.84
N ILE A 44 -3.08 11.37 5.91
CA ILE A 44 -1.79 11.35 5.23
C ILE A 44 -2.00 10.71 3.86
N LEU A 45 -1.55 11.41 2.81
CA LEU A 45 -1.59 10.90 1.43
C LEU A 45 -0.42 9.94 1.20
N ILE A 46 -0.73 8.78 0.64
CA ILE A 46 0.24 7.75 0.32
C ILE A 46 0.17 7.33 -1.14
N GLN A 47 1.23 6.72 -1.64
CA GLN A 47 1.16 6.04 -2.93
C GLN A 47 0.06 4.97 -2.87
N PRO A 48 -0.68 4.78 -3.98
CA PRO A 48 -1.78 3.83 -4.02
C PRO A 48 -1.33 2.41 -3.63
N ILE A 49 -2.06 1.80 -2.70
CA ILE A 49 -1.80 0.45 -2.22
C ILE A 49 -3.04 -0.40 -2.46
N LEU A 50 -2.89 -1.49 -3.20
CA LEU A 50 -3.95 -2.46 -3.40
C LEU A 50 -4.15 -3.28 -2.11
N ILE A 51 -5.31 -3.12 -1.48
CA ILE A 51 -5.66 -3.79 -0.23
C ILE A 51 -6.31 -5.14 -0.51
N ASN A 52 -7.19 -5.19 -1.51
CA ASN A 52 -7.89 -6.40 -1.87
C ASN A 52 -7.90 -6.57 -3.39
N ALA A 53 -7.23 -7.63 -3.88
CA ALA A 53 -7.12 -7.90 -5.30
C ALA A 53 -8.46 -8.32 -5.94
N LEU A 54 -9.37 -8.92 -5.16
CA LEU A 54 -10.68 -9.38 -5.67
C LEU A 54 -11.63 -8.21 -5.87
N THR A 55 -11.70 -7.30 -4.88
CA THR A 55 -12.57 -6.11 -4.93
C THR A 55 -11.89 -4.91 -5.58
N LYS A 56 -10.58 -5.01 -5.88
CA LYS A 56 -9.74 -3.93 -6.40
C LYS A 56 -9.71 -2.69 -5.50
N ASP A 57 -9.96 -2.90 -4.20
CA ASP A 57 -9.90 -1.81 -3.24
C ASP A 57 -8.47 -1.30 -3.11
N THR A 58 -8.30 -0.01 -3.38
CA THR A 58 -7.01 0.66 -3.38
C THR A 58 -7.05 1.82 -2.40
N ALA A 59 -6.12 1.82 -1.44
CA ALA A 59 -5.95 2.89 -0.47
C ALA A 59 -5.06 4.00 -1.03
N TYR A 60 -5.45 5.24 -0.78
CA TYR A 60 -4.74 6.47 -1.17
C TYR A 60 -4.41 7.36 0.01
N GLN A 61 -5.07 7.15 1.14
CA GLN A 61 -4.95 7.96 2.34
C GLN A 61 -5.06 7.08 3.57
N PHE A 62 -4.45 7.50 4.67
CA PHE A 62 -4.67 6.87 5.96
C PHE A 62 -4.78 7.88 7.09
N ILE A 63 -5.50 7.50 8.14
CA ILE A 63 -5.57 8.19 9.43
C ILE A 63 -5.24 7.19 10.51
N TRP A 64 -4.55 7.63 11.54
CA TRP A 64 -4.36 6.86 12.76
C TRP A 64 -5.08 7.52 13.94
N ASN A 65 -5.43 6.71 14.92
CA ASN A 65 -6.02 7.16 16.17
C ASN A 65 -5.47 6.29 17.31
N VAL A 66 -4.78 6.91 18.25
CA VAL A 66 -4.24 6.23 19.42
C VAL A 66 -5.37 6.05 20.43
N GLN A 67 -5.54 4.81 20.89
CA GLN A 67 -6.51 4.45 21.93
C GLN A 67 -5.79 4.01 23.19
N ASN A 68 -6.44 4.25 24.32
CA ASN A 68 -5.97 3.80 25.62
C ASN A 68 -4.53 4.21 25.94
N ILE A 69 -4.24 5.51 25.79
CA ILE A 69 -3.02 6.06 26.33
C ILE A 69 -3.12 5.89 27.86
N SER A 70 -2.41 4.91 28.40
CA SER A 70 -2.23 4.84 29.83
C SER A 70 -1.50 6.11 30.29
N ARG A 71 -1.95 6.70 31.40
CA ARG A 71 -1.18 7.78 32.04
C ARG A 71 0.23 7.30 32.47
N ASP A 72 0.38 6.00 32.57
CA ASP A 72 1.66 5.35 32.78
C ASP A 72 2.40 5.18 31.45
N THR A 73 3.32 6.11 31.18
CA THR A 73 4.20 6.06 29.99
C THR A 73 5.17 4.88 30.01
N SER A 74 5.13 4.01 31.04
CA SER A 74 5.90 2.77 31.07
C SER A 74 5.37 1.72 30.12
N GLN A 75 4.11 1.87 29.65
CA GLN A 75 3.47 0.99 28.71
C GLN A 75 3.33 1.67 27.34
N GLY A 76 3.31 0.85 26.28
CA GLY A 76 2.96 1.34 24.95
C GLY A 76 1.46 1.60 24.82
N ALA A 77 1.01 1.96 23.63
CA ALA A 77 -0.39 2.23 23.33
C ALA A 77 -0.89 1.44 22.13
N GLY A 78 -2.17 1.12 22.11
CA GLY A 78 -2.85 0.63 20.91
C GLY A 78 -3.25 1.78 20.01
N ALA A 79 -3.16 1.59 18.71
CA ALA A 79 -3.70 2.54 17.74
C ALA A 79 -4.48 1.81 16.65
N TYR A 80 -5.49 2.49 16.10
CA TYR A 80 -6.15 2.06 14.86
C TYR A 80 -5.63 2.86 13.68
N VAL A 81 -5.44 2.17 12.57
CA VAL A 81 -5.13 2.77 11.27
C VAL A 81 -6.28 2.48 10.33
N ASN A 82 -6.87 3.54 9.79
CA ASN A 82 -7.96 3.47 8.82
C ASN A 82 -7.42 3.88 7.45
N LEU A 83 -7.68 3.06 6.45
CA LEU A 83 -7.30 3.30 5.07
C LEU A 83 -8.53 3.74 4.27
N PHE A 84 -8.32 4.72 3.38
CA PHE A 84 -9.38 5.34 2.60
C PHE A 84 -9.09 5.25 1.10
N ASP A 85 -10.15 5.03 0.33
CA ASP A 85 -10.12 5.06 -1.13
C ASP A 85 -10.00 6.49 -1.67
N ARG A 86 -9.99 6.62 -3.01
CA ARG A 86 -9.93 7.92 -3.68
C ARG A 86 -11.13 8.82 -3.37
N LYS A 87 -12.27 8.23 -3.06
CA LYS A 87 -13.51 8.95 -2.72
C LYS A 87 -13.62 9.29 -1.24
N GLY A 88 -12.59 9.01 -0.44
CA GLY A 88 -12.58 9.24 0.99
C GLY A 88 -13.44 8.25 1.79
N ARG A 89 -13.81 7.10 1.21
CA ARG A 89 -14.52 6.04 1.92
C ARG A 89 -13.51 5.15 2.65
N GLY A 90 -13.79 4.82 3.90
CA GLY A 90 -13.01 3.83 4.65
C GLY A 90 -13.16 2.44 4.01
N ILE A 91 -12.05 1.83 3.65
CA ILE A 91 -12.01 0.51 3.00
C ILE A 91 -11.34 -0.56 3.83
N TYR A 92 -10.52 -0.17 4.79
CA TYR A 92 -9.82 -1.11 5.66
C TYR A 92 -9.46 -0.46 6.99
N GLN A 93 -9.54 -1.23 8.06
CA GLN A 93 -9.11 -0.84 9.40
C GLN A 93 -8.24 -1.93 9.99
N THR A 94 -7.16 -1.55 10.62
CA THR A 94 -6.28 -2.45 11.36
C THR A 94 -5.82 -1.80 12.64
N SER A 95 -5.27 -2.60 13.56
CA SER A 95 -4.70 -2.12 14.80
C SER A 95 -3.20 -2.37 14.83
N VAL A 96 -2.48 -1.52 15.54
CA VAL A 96 -1.05 -1.63 15.75
C VAL A 96 -0.72 -1.27 17.20
N TYR A 97 0.30 -1.92 17.74
CA TYR A 97 0.85 -1.56 19.03
C TYR A 97 2.02 -0.58 18.85
N ILE A 98 1.94 0.55 19.52
CA ILE A 98 3.00 1.56 19.53
C ILE A 98 3.88 1.30 20.75
N PRO A 99 5.18 1.03 20.57
CA PRO A 99 6.11 0.81 21.67
C PRO A 99 6.19 1.99 22.63
N LYS A 100 6.50 1.70 23.89
CA LYS A 100 6.61 2.72 24.93
C LYS A 100 7.67 3.79 24.64
N GLU A 101 8.72 3.42 23.93
CA GLU A 101 9.78 4.32 23.51
C GLU A 101 9.23 5.45 22.63
N ILE A 102 8.43 5.09 21.64
CA ILE A 102 7.74 6.03 20.73
C ILE A 102 6.73 6.89 21.50
N ILE A 103 5.96 6.29 22.41
CA ILE A 103 5.01 7.04 23.25
C ILE A 103 5.69 8.09 24.11
N ARG A 104 6.88 7.80 24.65
CA ARG A 104 7.66 8.75 25.45
C ARG A 104 8.18 9.93 24.61
N GLU A 105 8.54 9.67 23.37
CA GLU A 105 9.03 10.69 22.45
C GLU A 105 7.90 11.54 21.86
N TRP A 106 6.67 10.99 21.78
CA TRP A 106 5.56 11.63 21.12
C TRP A 106 5.24 13.02 21.69
N GLY A 107 5.10 13.14 23.03
CA GLY A 107 4.79 14.44 23.67
C GLY A 107 3.58 15.13 23.01
N THR A 108 3.84 16.25 22.32
CA THR A 108 2.84 17.03 21.58
C THR A 108 3.08 17.03 20.07
N ASP A 109 4.05 16.26 19.58
CA ASP A 109 4.42 16.24 18.17
C ASP A 109 3.92 14.97 17.46
N ASP A 110 2.78 15.09 16.81
CA ASP A 110 2.16 14.00 16.07
C ASP A 110 3.03 13.46 14.92
N THR A 111 4.06 14.19 14.49
CA THR A 111 4.97 13.73 13.43
C THR A 111 5.74 12.48 13.83
N ILE A 112 5.97 12.26 15.12
CA ILE A 112 6.62 11.05 15.64
C ILE A 112 5.75 9.83 15.36
N ILE A 113 4.46 9.92 15.66
CA ILE A 113 3.51 8.82 15.38
C ILE A 113 3.31 8.64 13.89
N ASP A 114 3.20 9.74 13.12
CA ASP A 114 3.14 9.69 11.66
C ASP A 114 4.31 8.88 11.09
N GLN A 115 5.53 9.21 11.53
CA GLN A 115 6.74 8.55 11.07
C GLN A 115 6.79 7.07 11.49
N PHE A 116 6.35 6.76 12.71
CA PHE A 116 6.22 5.38 13.18
C PHE A 116 5.26 4.59 12.28
N MET A 117 4.05 5.12 12.00
CA MET A 117 3.05 4.45 11.16
C MET A 117 3.56 4.23 9.73
N ILE A 118 4.19 5.26 9.15
CA ILE A 118 4.77 5.20 7.80
C ILE A 118 5.81 4.08 7.72
N ASN A 119 6.72 4.02 8.70
CA ASN A 119 7.78 3.02 8.73
C ASN A 119 7.25 1.61 8.98
N TYR A 120 6.29 1.47 9.91
CA TYR A 120 5.70 0.19 10.28
C TYR A 120 4.99 -0.48 9.10
N TYR A 121 4.15 0.29 8.39
CA TYR A 121 3.41 -0.20 7.22
C TYR A 121 4.16 -0.05 5.90
N LYS A 122 5.36 0.54 5.92
CA LYS A 122 6.17 0.84 4.72
C LYS A 122 5.41 1.69 3.70
N PHE A 123 4.62 2.63 4.20
CA PHE A 123 3.91 3.55 3.34
C PHE A 123 4.88 4.52 2.64
N VAL A 124 4.64 4.80 1.38
CA VAL A 124 5.34 5.85 0.66
C VAL A 124 4.45 7.09 0.62
N VAL A 125 4.86 8.12 1.35
CA VAL A 125 4.09 9.36 1.46
C VAL A 125 4.24 10.20 0.20
N ILE A 126 3.13 10.67 -0.33
CA ILE A 126 3.11 11.65 -1.41
C ILE A 126 3.32 13.03 -0.79
N LYS A 127 4.53 13.60 -0.92
CA LYS A 127 4.76 14.99 -0.51
C LYS A 127 3.98 15.90 -1.46
N LYS A 128 2.98 16.61 -0.93
CA LYS A 128 2.32 17.68 -1.67
C LYS A 128 3.37 18.76 -1.95
N ASN A 129 3.68 19.00 -3.21
CA ASN A 129 4.51 20.15 -3.56
C ASN A 129 3.76 21.40 -3.07
N LYS A 130 4.32 22.08 -2.08
CA LYS A 130 3.84 23.41 -1.71
C LYS A 130 4.03 24.31 -2.94
N LYS A 131 2.93 24.74 -3.55
CA LYS A 131 2.95 25.83 -4.51
C LYS A 131 3.31 27.13 -3.78
#